data_9c7991f386926546e313535213d1feee
#
_entry.id   9c7991f386926546e313535213d1feee
#
_cell.length_a   1.000
_cell.length_b   1.000
_cell.length_c   1.000
_cell.angle_alpha   90.00
_cell.angle_beta   90.00
_cell.angle_gamma   90.00
#
_symmetry.space_group_name_H-M   'P 1'
#
loop_
_entity.id
_entity.type
_entity.pdbx_description
1 polymer ?
#
loop_
_entity_poly.entity_id
_entity_poly.type
_entity_poly.pdbx_seq_one_letter_code
_entity_poly.pdbx_strand_id
1 'polypeptide(L)'
;TVGRPDVKGREGILKVHTSTVPLTDEVELKIIARGTPGFTGADLANLVNEAALLAARNDKKAVTMDDFEEAKDKVMMGVERRSMVISEKEKKTTAYHEAGHALVASLLPGTDPLHKVTIIPRGRALGVTMQLPMDEQHTYQKNYLYNSLAILMGGRCAEEICLGEMTTGAGNDIERATEMARKMVCEWGMSEKMGPLTYGSKEEQVFLGKDFSSQKNFSDQTAKLIDQEVKTLVMGGYDRATELLQKNRAILENLSQALLERETLNAVEVKNIIAGK
;
A
#
# COMPACT_ATOMS: atom_id res chain seq x y z
N THR A 1 4.52 4.53 26.96
CA THR A 1 4.49 4.03 25.56
C THR A 1 5.53 4.78 24.77
N VAL A 2 6.46 4.07 24.15
CA VAL A 2 7.43 4.68 23.23
C VAL A 2 6.72 4.74 21.87
N GLY A 3 6.47 5.95 21.37
CA GLY A 3 5.86 6.17 20.04
C GLY A 3 6.85 5.87 18.91
N ARG A 4 6.34 5.80 17.67
CA ARG A 4 7.21 5.71 16.47
C ARG A 4 8.03 7.00 16.32
N PRO A 5 9.31 6.92 15.90
CA PRO A 5 10.15 8.10 15.72
C PRO A 5 9.70 8.94 14.54
N ASP A 6 9.79 10.27 14.66
CA ASP A 6 9.65 11.21 13.55
C ASP A 6 10.87 11.15 12.60
N VAL A 7 10.85 11.93 11.52
CA VAL A 7 11.94 11.93 10.52
C VAL A 7 13.30 12.21 11.13
N LYS A 8 13.39 13.16 12.09
CA LYS A 8 14.66 13.48 12.79
C LYS A 8 15.10 12.35 13.70
N GLY A 9 14.16 11.74 14.40
CA GLY A 9 14.40 10.56 15.24
C GLY A 9 14.90 9.38 14.40
N ARG A 10 14.30 9.13 13.23
CA ARG A 10 14.76 8.08 12.31
C ARG A 10 16.17 8.35 11.77
N GLU A 11 16.47 9.60 11.40
CA GLU A 11 17.83 9.99 10.99
C GLU A 11 18.85 9.74 12.12
N GLY A 12 18.50 10.11 13.36
CA GLY A 12 19.34 9.83 14.54
C GLY A 12 19.58 8.34 14.76
N ILE A 13 18.53 7.53 14.65
CA ILE A 13 18.63 6.06 14.79
C ILE A 13 19.47 5.46 13.67
N LEU A 14 19.29 5.89 12.43
CA LEU A 14 20.13 5.45 11.30
C LEU A 14 21.61 5.78 11.54
N LYS A 15 21.94 6.99 12.03
CA LYS A 15 23.33 7.37 12.38
C LYS A 15 23.95 6.42 13.40
N VAL A 16 23.17 5.99 14.40
CA VAL A 16 23.65 5.03 15.39
C VAL A 16 23.92 3.66 14.77
N HIS A 17 22.98 3.13 13.96
CA HIS A 17 23.13 1.80 13.38
C HIS A 17 24.13 1.73 12.23
N THR A 18 24.42 2.84 11.57
CA THR A 18 25.45 2.91 10.51
C THR A 18 26.85 3.24 11.03
N SER A 19 27.02 3.51 12.32
CA SER A 19 28.33 3.93 12.90
C SER A 19 29.48 2.93 12.69
N THR A 20 29.16 1.65 12.53
CA THR A 20 30.12 0.55 12.30
C THR A 20 30.05 -0.01 10.88
N VAL A 21 29.20 0.54 10.02
CA VAL A 21 28.99 0.08 8.65
C VAL A 21 29.70 1.04 7.69
N PRO A 22 30.60 0.57 6.82
CA PRO A 22 31.23 1.44 5.83
C PRO A 22 30.18 1.89 4.80
N LEU A 23 30.02 3.20 4.65
CA LEU A 23 29.14 3.83 3.68
C LEU A 23 29.94 4.56 2.61
N THR A 24 29.40 4.63 1.39
CA THR A 24 29.93 5.53 0.37
C THR A 24 29.53 6.98 0.65
N ASP A 25 30.29 7.96 0.12
CA ASP A 25 30.05 9.40 0.34
C ASP A 25 28.69 9.89 -0.19
N GLU A 26 28.07 9.14 -1.12
CA GLU A 26 26.76 9.45 -1.70
C GLU A 26 25.58 9.09 -0.79
N VAL A 27 25.80 8.35 0.31
CA VAL A 27 24.72 7.91 1.19
C VAL A 27 24.23 9.06 2.07
N GLU A 28 23.02 9.50 1.80
CA GLU A 28 22.32 10.52 2.59
C GLU A 28 21.31 9.91 3.54
N LEU A 29 21.65 9.72 4.82
CA LEU A 29 20.76 9.14 5.84
C LEU A 29 19.46 9.93 6.01
N LYS A 30 19.48 11.23 5.72
CA LYS A 30 18.27 12.07 5.75
C LYS A 30 17.26 11.69 4.67
N ILE A 31 17.73 11.30 3.47
CA ILE A 31 16.87 10.82 2.39
C ILE A 31 16.27 9.49 2.79
N ILE A 32 17.07 8.58 3.34
CA ILE A 32 16.61 7.28 3.83
C ILE A 32 15.56 7.45 4.94
N ALA A 33 15.80 8.35 5.90
CA ALA A 33 14.85 8.65 6.97
C ALA A 33 13.51 9.18 6.47
N ARG A 34 13.50 10.00 5.41
CA ARG A 34 12.26 10.48 4.76
C ARG A 34 11.55 9.35 4.01
N GLY A 35 12.30 8.47 3.35
CA GLY A 35 11.77 7.34 2.60
C GLY A 35 11.28 6.15 3.45
N THR A 36 11.34 6.25 4.79
CA THR A 36 10.94 5.18 5.72
C THR A 36 9.86 5.64 6.72
N PRO A 37 8.70 6.17 6.24
CA PRO A 37 7.64 6.60 7.13
C PRO A 37 7.11 5.43 7.96
N GLY A 38 6.85 5.68 9.24
CA GLY A 38 6.30 4.67 10.16
C GLY A 38 7.26 3.59 10.65
N PHE A 39 8.53 3.59 10.22
CA PHE A 39 9.51 2.64 10.70
C PHE A 39 9.82 2.86 12.18
N THR A 40 9.92 1.76 12.91
CA THR A 40 10.42 1.72 14.29
C THR A 40 11.95 1.67 14.31
N GLY A 41 12.55 1.82 15.48
CA GLY A 41 13.99 1.62 15.64
C GLY A 41 14.47 0.24 15.19
N ALA A 42 13.67 -0.80 15.43
CA ALA A 42 13.97 -2.16 14.99
C ALA A 42 13.92 -2.31 13.47
N ASP A 43 12.93 -1.68 12.80
CA ASP A 43 12.83 -1.69 11.34
C ASP A 43 14.04 -0.98 10.70
N LEU A 44 14.49 0.14 11.29
CA LEU A 44 15.66 0.88 10.81
C LEU A 44 16.97 0.10 11.01
N ALA A 45 17.11 -0.59 12.16
CA ALA A 45 18.24 -1.48 12.39
C ALA A 45 18.27 -2.63 11.38
N ASN A 46 17.10 -3.23 11.10
CA ASN A 46 16.96 -4.27 10.10
C ASN A 46 17.29 -3.73 8.69
N LEU A 47 16.84 -2.52 8.34
CA LEU A 47 17.14 -1.88 7.06
C LEU A 47 18.65 -1.72 6.86
N VAL A 48 19.39 -1.23 7.86
CA VAL A 48 20.85 -1.08 7.79
C VAL A 48 21.54 -2.44 7.63
N ASN A 49 21.07 -3.45 8.38
CA ASN A 49 21.61 -4.81 8.28
C ASN A 49 21.36 -5.41 6.88
N GLU A 50 20.15 -5.26 6.32
CA GLU A 50 19.82 -5.76 5.00
C GLU A 50 20.62 -5.05 3.90
N ALA A 51 20.83 -3.74 4.00
CA ALA A 51 21.67 -2.99 3.06
C ALA A 51 23.14 -3.46 3.11
N ALA A 52 23.66 -3.72 4.31
CA ALA A 52 25.01 -4.27 4.49
C ALA A 52 25.15 -5.69 3.90
N LEU A 53 24.14 -6.54 4.08
CA LEU A 53 24.10 -7.88 3.49
C LEU A 53 24.02 -7.84 1.95
N LEU A 54 23.26 -6.90 1.38
CA LEU A 54 23.19 -6.71 -0.08
C LEU A 54 24.54 -6.26 -0.64
N ALA A 55 25.19 -5.27 -0.02
CA ALA A 55 26.52 -4.84 -0.41
C ALA A 55 27.55 -6.00 -0.34
N ALA A 56 27.52 -6.78 0.75
CA ALA A 56 28.40 -7.93 0.89
C ALA A 56 28.15 -9.03 -0.16
N ARG A 57 26.90 -9.31 -0.52
CA ARG A 57 26.54 -10.26 -1.58
C ARG A 57 27.05 -9.84 -2.96
N ASN A 58 27.18 -8.52 -3.18
CA ASN A 58 27.66 -7.93 -4.42
C ASN A 58 29.16 -7.61 -4.37
N ASP A 59 29.90 -8.17 -3.40
CA ASP A 59 31.35 -7.98 -3.19
C ASP A 59 31.77 -6.50 -3.07
N LYS A 60 30.85 -5.63 -2.62
CA LYS A 60 31.13 -4.20 -2.38
C LYS A 60 31.86 -4.00 -1.05
N LYS A 61 32.76 -3.02 -0.99
CA LYS A 61 33.51 -2.67 0.24
C LYS A 61 32.75 -1.71 1.15
N ALA A 62 31.74 -1.02 0.63
CA ALA A 62 30.90 -0.07 1.34
C ALA A 62 29.48 -0.12 0.79
N VAL A 63 28.53 0.23 1.65
CA VAL A 63 27.09 0.28 1.32
C VAL A 63 26.81 1.55 0.52
N THR A 64 26.11 1.40 -0.59
CA THR A 64 25.69 2.49 -1.47
C THR A 64 24.24 2.90 -1.20
N MET A 65 23.80 4.03 -1.77
CA MET A 65 22.40 4.44 -1.71
C MET A 65 21.45 3.42 -2.37
N ASP A 66 21.88 2.79 -3.46
CA ASP A 66 21.12 1.74 -4.15
C ASP A 66 20.89 0.51 -3.26
N ASP A 67 21.91 0.12 -2.44
CA ASP A 67 21.75 -1.00 -1.50
C ASP A 67 20.71 -0.66 -0.42
N PHE A 68 20.63 0.60 0.03
CA PHE A 68 19.56 1.05 0.93
C PHE A 68 18.19 1.07 0.28
N GLU A 69 18.08 1.48 -0.98
CA GLU A 69 16.80 1.45 -1.70
C GLU A 69 16.31 0.01 -1.90
N GLU A 70 17.20 -0.92 -2.29
CA GLU A 70 16.86 -2.34 -2.43
C GLU A 70 16.50 -2.97 -1.08
N ALA A 71 17.24 -2.65 -0.02
CA ALA A 71 16.95 -3.11 1.35
C ALA A 71 15.59 -2.58 1.84
N LYS A 72 15.29 -1.30 1.56
CA LYS A 72 14.00 -0.69 1.87
C LYS A 72 12.86 -1.43 1.19
N ASP A 73 12.98 -1.71 -0.09
CA ASP A 73 12.00 -2.48 -0.84
C ASP A 73 11.80 -3.88 -0.21
N LYS A 74 12.87 -4.55 0.17
CA LYS A 74 12.82 -5.84 0.84
C LYS A 74 12.12 -5.77 2.20
N VAL A 75 12.41 -4.76 3.02
CA VAL A 75 11.80 -4.59 4.35
C VAL A 75 10.32 -4.21 4.24
N MET A 76 9.96 -3.34 3.29
CA MET A 76 8.59 -2.82 3.14
C MET A 76 7.67 -3.78 2.38
N MET A 77 8.15 -4.39 1.29
CA MET A 77 7.36 -5.23 0.39
C MET A 77 7.60 -6.73 0.59
N GLY A 78 8.61 -7.12 1.38
CA GLY A 78 9.03 -8.50 1.56
C GLY A 78 10.05 -8.99 0.52
N VAL A 79 10.55 -10.20 0.76
CA VAL A 79 11.58 -10.83 -0.09
C VAL A 79 10.98 -11.18 -1.45
N GLU A 80 11.72 -10.90 -2.53
CA GLU A 80 11.37 -11.34 -3.89
C GLU A 80 11.39 -12.86 -4.01
N ARG A 81 10.40 -13.42 -4.65
CA ARG A 81 10.26 -14.86 -4.90
C ARG A 81 10.44 -15.18 -6.39
N ARG A 82 11.58 -14.82 -6.98
CA ARG A 82 11.89 -14.99 -8.40
C ARG A 82 11.87 -16.46 -8.86
N SER A 83 12.06 -17.41 -7.93
CA SER A 83 11.98 -18.84 -8.21
C SER A 83 10.55 -19.38 -8.29
N MET A 84 9.55 -18.56 -7.98
CA MET A 84 8.15 -18.98 -8.10
C MET A 84 7.74 -19.03 -9.55
N VAL A 85 7.33 -20.22 -10.00
CA VAL A 85 6.81 -20.41 -11.36
C VAL A 85 5.36 -19.91 -11.39
N ILE A 86 5.13 -18.85 -12.15
CA ILE A 86 3.81 -18.28 -12.38
C ILE A 86 3.45 -18.52 -13.84
N SER A 87 2.21 -18.90 -14.12
CA SER A 87 1.72 -19.03 -15.49
C SER A 87 1.64 -17.67 -16.18
N GLU A 88 1.81 -17.64 -17.50
CA GLU A 88 1.67 -16.42 -18.30
C GLU A 88 0.29 -15.76 -18.11
N LYS A 89 -0.75 -16.57 -17.90
CA LYS A 89 -2.09 -16.06 -17.59
C LYS A 89 -2.11 -15.32 -16.27
N GLU A 90 -1.54 -15.88 -15.21
CA GLU A 90 -1.47 -15.24 -13.90
C GLU A 90 -0.57 -14.00 -13.93
N LYS A 91 0.57 -14.07 -14.63
CA LYS A 91 1.46 -12.92 -14.81
C LYS A 91 0.73 -11.75 -15.48
N LYS A 92 -0.04 -12.05 -16.54
CA LYS A 92 -0.88 -11.06 -17.22
C LYS A 92 -1.95 -10.49 -16.31
N THR A 93 -2.67 -11.33 -15.57
CA THR A 93 -3.70 -10.87 -14.61
C THR A 93 -3.10 -9.95 -13.56
N THR A 94 -1.95 -10.33 -12.97
CA THR A 94 -1.23 -9.51 -11.99
C THR A 94 -0.80 -8.17 -12.58
N ALA A 95 -0.32 -8.13 -13.83
CA ALA A 95 0.10 -6.89 -14.47
C ALA A 95 -1.06 -5.90 -14.65
N TYR A 96 -2.23 -6.37 -15.07
CA TYR A 96 -3.42 -5.52 -15.16
C TYR A 96 -3.92 -5.08 -13.79
N HIS A 97 -3.89 -5.97 -12.81
CA HIS A 97 -4.27 -5.69 -11.44
C HIS A 97 -3.41 -4.55 -10.84
N GLU A 98 -2.10 -4.70 -10.86
CA GLU A 98 -1.18 -3.70 -10.32
C GLU A 98 -1.19 -2.39 -11.13
N ALA A 99 -1.31 -2.47 -12.47
CA ALA A 99 -1.48 -1.28 -13.30
C ALA A 99 -2.78 -0.53 -12.96
N GLY A 100 -3.84 -1.24 -12.60
CA GLY A 100 -5.10 -0.65 -12.13
C GLY A 100 -4.93 0.19 -10.88
N HIS A 101 -4.28 -0.36 -9.85
CA HIS A 101 -3.95 0.37 -8.62
C HIS A 101 -3.08 1.60 -8.92
N ALA A 102 -2.02 1.41 -9.71
CA ALA A 102 -1.06 2.46 -10.02
C ALA A 102 -1.71 3.63 -10.80
N LEU A 103 -2.55 3.32 -11.77
CA LEU A 103 -3.22 4.33 -12.60
C LEU A 103 -4.25 5.11 -11.78
N VAL A 104 -5.09 4.43 -11.00
CA VAL A 104 -6.07 5.09 -10.13
C VAL A 104 -5.37 5.99 -9.11
N ALA A 105 -4.29 5.50 -8.46
CA ALA A 105 -3.50 6.29 -7.53
C ALA A 105 -2.88 7.54 -8.18
N SER A 106 -2.40 7.41 -9.41
CA SER A 106 -1.74 8.51 -10.13
C SER A 106 -2.71 9.58 -10.64
N LEU A 107 -3.98 9.21 -10.89
CA LEU A 107 -5.00 10.12 -11.42
C LEU A 107 -5.80 10.85 -10.33
N LEU A 108 -5.84 10.32 -9.11
CA LEU A 108 -6.59 10.92 -8.01
C LEU A 108 -5.77 11.98 -7.28
N PRO A 109 -6.31 13.19 -7.06
CA PRO A 109 -5.63 14.23 -6.32
C PRO A 109 -5.61 13.93 -4.82
N GLY A 110 -4.55 14.36 -4.13
CA GLY A 110 -4.45 14.26 -2.67
C GLY A 110 -4.24 12.83 -2.15
N THR A 111 -3.74 11.94 -2.99
CA THR A 111 -3.29 10.59 -2.62
C THR A 111 -1.79 10.60 -2.35
N ASP A 112 -1.32 9.59 -1.64
CA ASP A 112 0.12 9.39 -1.49
C ASP A 112 0.77 9.11 -2.85
N PRO A 113 1.95 9.69 -3.12
CA PRO A 113 2.63 9.46 -4.39
C PRO A 113 3.01 7.99 -4.56
N LEU A 114 2.86 7.53 -5.80
CA LEU A 114 3.33 6.22 -6.20
C LEU A 114 4.86 6.17 -6.03
N HIS A 115 5.35 5.10 -5.45
CA HIS A 115 6.78 4.82 -5.31
C HIS A 115 7.24 3.80 -6.35
N LYS A 116 6.61 2.63 -6.36
CA LYS A 116 6.98 1.50 -7.21
C LYS A 116 5.79 0.58 -7.47
N VAL A 117 5.79 -0.03 -8.65
CA VAL A 117 4.84 -1.09 -9.04
C VAL A 117 5.64 -2.28 -9.51
N THR A 118 5.32 -3.47 -9.05
CA THR A 118 6.02 -4.70 -9.44
C THR A 118 5.07 -5.88 -9.56
N ILE A 119 5.34 -6.75 -10.53
CA ILE A 119 4.68 -8.05 -10.69
C ILE A 119 5.59 -9.20 -10.27
N ILE A 120 6.75 -8.90 -9.68
CA ILE A 120 7.60 -9.89 -9.05
C ILE A 120 6.95 -10.28 -7.71
N PRO A 121 6.66 -11.56 -7.48
CA PRO A 121 6.04 -12.01 -6.24
C PRO A 121 6.88 -11.64 -5.02
N ARG A 122 6.21 -11.12 -3.99
CA ARG A 122 6.84 -10.77 -2.71
C ARG A 122 5.99 -11.30 -1.55
N GLY A 123 6.60 -12.04 -0.65
CA GLY A 123 5.87 -12.64 0.46
C GLY A 123 4.71 -13.53 -0.02
N ARG A 124 3.47 -13.12 0.24
CA ARG A 124 2.24 -13.80 -0.20
C ARG A 124 1.60 -13.15 -1.43
N ALA A 125 2.02 -11.96 -1.82
CA ALA A 125 1.47 -11.24 -2.95
C ALA A 125 2.16 -11.63 -4.26
N LEU A 126 1.40 -11.70 -5.35
CA LEU A 126 1.91 -11.94 -6.71
C LEU A 126 2.45 -10.67 -7.35
N GLY A 127 1.99 -9.50 -6.90
CA GLY A 127 2.45 -8.18 -7.28
C GLY A 127 2.29 -7.21 -6.12
N VAL A 128 2.82 -6.02 -6.24
CA VAL A 128 2.71 -4.95 -5.24
C VAL A 128 2.74 -3.59 -5.91
N THR A 129 1.72 -2.79 -5.64
CA THR A 129 1.71 -1.35 -5.93
C THR A 129 1.95 -0.58 -4.63
N MET A 130 3.07 0.13 -4.57
CA MET A 130 3.51 0.82 -3.37
C MET A 130 3.39 2.33 -3.51
N GLN A 131 2.71 2.93 -2.55
CA GLN A 131 2.65 4.37 -2.35
C GLN A 131 3.45 4.73 -1.09
N LEU A 132 4.14 5.87 -1.11
CA LEU A 132 4.86 6.39 0.06
C LEU A 132 4.35 7.78 0.40
N PRO A 133 3.87 8.00 1.62
CA PRO A 133 3.47 9.33 2.07
C PRO A 133 4.67 10.28 2.06
N MET A 134 4.47 11.51 1.58
CA MET A 134 5.51 12.55 1.57
C MET A 134 5.84 13.05 2.97
N ASP A 135 4.82 13.09 3.83
CA ASP A 135 4.90 13.54 5.21
C ASP A 135 4.20 12.58 6.16
N GLU A 136 4.55 12.62 7.44
CA GLU A 136 3.85 11.84 8.47
C GLU A 136 2.46 12.41 8.70
N GLN A 137 1.44 11.67 8.27
CA GLN A 137 0.05 12.05 8.50
C GLN A 137 -0.48 11.34 9.74
N HIS A 138 -0.95 12.11 10.70
CA HIS A 138 -1.60 11.62 11.91
C HIS A 138 -3.13 11.65 11.82
N THR A 139 -3.67 12.41 10.85
CA THR A 139 -5.11 12.55 10.60
C THR A 139 -5.38 12.47 9.10
N TYR A 140 -6.43 11.76 8.72
CA TYR A 140 -6.83 11.60 7.33
C TYR A 140 -8.14 12.31 7.05
N GLN A 141 -8.19 13.09 5.98
CA GLN A 141 -9.41 13.72 5.52
C GLN A 141 -10.34 12.71 4.86
N LYS A 142 -11.66 12.95 4.95
CA LYS A 142 -12.68 12.09 4.33
C LYS A 142 -12.40 11.82 2.84
N ASN A 143 -12.00 12.86 2.08
CA ASN A 143 -11.69 12.73 0.66
C ASN A 143 -10.47 11.83 0.38
N TYR A 144 -9.45 11.87 1.25
CA TYR A 144 -8.31 10.96 1.16
C TYR A 144 -8.75 9.49 1.29
N LEU A 145 -9.63 9.20 2.27
CA LEU A 145 -10.15 7.86 2.48
C LEU A 145 -11.04 7.39 1.32
N TYR A 146 -11.88 8.27 0.75
CA TYR A 146 -12.64 7.95 -0.47
C TYR A 146 -11.72 7.61 -1.66
N ASN A 147 -10.63 8.36 -1.82
CA ASN A 147 -9.64 8.07 -2.86
C ASN A 147 -8.94 6.75 -2.60
N SER A 148 -8.62 6.45 -1.33
CA SER A 148 -8.01 5.17 -0.95
C SER A 148 -8.92 3.98 -1.24
N LEU A 149 -10.24 4.11 -1.02
CA LEU A 149 -11.21 3.08 -1.42
C LEU A 149 -11.18 2.85 -2.95
N ALA A 150 -11.12 3.91 -3.75
CA ALA A 150 -11.03 3.77 -5.21
C ALA A 150 -9.71 3.12 -5.65
N ILE A 151 -8.58 3.46 -5.00
CA ILE A 151 -7.29 2.83 -5.29
C ILE A 151 -7.35 1.33 -4.99
N LEU A 152 -7.90 0.94 -3.82
CA LEU A 152 -8.05 -0.47 -3.46
C LEU A 152 -8.92 -1.26 -4.44
N MET A 153 -9.93 -0.62 -5.05
CA MET A 153 -10.76 -1.25 -6.08
C MET A 153 -10.09 -1.27 -7.46
N GLY A 154 -9.01 -0.51 -7.68
CA GLY A 154 -8.36 -0.35 -8.97
C GLY A 154 -7.94 -1.65 -9.62
N GLY A 155 -7.30 -2.56 -8.87
CA GLY A 155 -6.88 -3.86 -9.38
C GLY A 155 -8.05 -4.71 -9.87
N ARG A 156 -9.10 -4.82 -9.05
CA ARG A 156 -10.33 -5.54 -9.39
C ARG A 156 -11.00 -4.99 -10.65
N CYS A 157 -11.16 -3.67 -10.73
CA CYS A 157 -11.77 -3.02 -11.88
C CYS A 157 -10.94 -3.23 -13.15
N ALA A 158 -9.62 -3.20 -13.06
CA ALA A 158 -8.74 -3.45 -14.21
C ALA A 158 -8.87 -4.88 -14.76
N GLU A 159 -8.95 -5.90 -13.88
CA GLU A 159 -9.22 -7.29 -14.27
C GLU A 159 -10.54 -7.39 -15.05
N GLU A 160 -11.61 -6.81 -14.53
CA GLU A 160 -12.94 -6.87 -15.17
C GLU A 160 -12.98 -6.14 -16.51
N ILE A 161 -12.42 -4.93 -16.60
CA ILE A 161 -12.45 -4.10 -17.82
C ILE A 161 -11.59 -4.70 -18.94
N CYS A 162 -10.42 -5.26 -18.62
CA CYS A 162 -9.46 -5.69 -19.63
C CYS A 162 -9.48 -7.19 -19.90
N LEU A 163 -9.78 -8.00 -18.89
CA LEU A 163 -9.75 -9.45 -19.00
C LEU A 163 -11.13 -10.10 -18.97
N GLY A 164 -12.16 -9.37 -18.54
CA GLY A 164 -13.52 -9.89 -18.37
C GLY A 164 -13.63 -10.94 -17.27
N GLU A 165 -12.65 -11.04 -16.40
CA GLU A 165 -12.56 -12.04 -15.34
C GLU A 165 -12.48 -11.37 -13.96
N MET A 166 -12.85 -12.13 -12.94
CA MET A 166 -12.71 -11.76 -11.54
C MET A 166 -11.87 -12.82 -10.84
N THR A 167 -10.78 -12.42 -10.21
CA THR A 167 -9.91 -13.38 -9.53
C THR A 167 -9.93 -13.21 -8.01
N THR A 168 -9.41 -14.20 -7.30
CA THR A 168 -9.23 -14.14 -5.85
C THR A 168 -8.07 -13.21 -5.45
N GLY A 169 -7.28 -12.74 -6.42
CA GLY A 169 -6.16 -11.81 -6.18
C GLY A 169 -6.58 -10.53 -5.50
N ALA A 170 -7.76 -10.00 -5.85
CA ALA A 170 -8.33 -8.81 -5.24
C ALA A 170 -8.88 -9.01 -3.81
N GLY A 171 -8.81 -10.24 -3.25
CA GLY A 171 -9.42 -10.56 -1.95
C GLY A 171 -8.94 -9.66 -0.81
N ASN A 172 -7.63 -9.43 -0.71
CA ASN A 172 -7.05 -8.57 0.32
C ASN A 172 -7.48 -7.10 0.17
N ASP A 173 -7.54 -6.59 -1.06
CA ASP A 173 -7.94 -5.20 -1.31
C ASP A 173 -9.40 -4.97 -0.97
N ILE A 174 -10.27 -5.93 -1.28
CA ILE A 174 -11.69 -5.90 -0.92
C ILE A 174 -11.85 -5.95 0.61
N GLU A 175 -11.10 -6.80 1.31
CA GLU A 175 -11.09 -6.87 2.76
C GLU A 175 -10.68 -5.54 3.39
N ARG A 176 -9.56 -4.97 2.95
CA ARG A 176 -9.05 -3.67 3.42
C ARG A 176 -10.03 -2.53 3.14
N ALA A 177 -10.63 -2.50 1.95
CA ALA A 177 -11.63 -1.49 1.60
C ALA A 177 -12.87 -1.60 2.49
N THR A 178 -13.35 -2.82 2.75
CA THR A 178 -14.50 -3.07 3.63
C THR A 178 -14.19 -2.66 5.07
N GLU A 179 -13.02 -3.00 5.58
CA GLU A 179 -12.57 -2.60 6.91
C GLU A 179 -12.45 -1.08 7.04
N MET A 180 -11.84 -0.42 6.04
CA MET A 180 -11.73 1.06 6.00
C MET A 180 -13.10 1.72 5.99
N ALA A 181 -14.02 1.27 5.12
CA ALA A 181 -15.38 1.79 5.06
C ALA A 181 -16.12 1.59 6.39
N ARG A 182 -15.94 0.43 7.04
CA ARG A 182 -16.53 0.16 8.36
C ARG A 182 -15.99 1.13 9.43
N LYS A 183 -14.69 1.42 9.45
CA LYS A 183 -14.11 2.42 10.35
C LYS A 183 -14.63 3.82 10.06
N MET A 184 -14.79 4.21 8.79
CA MET A 184 -15.38 5.49 8.40
C MET A 184 -16.80 5.65 8.95
N VAL A 185 -17.61 4.59 8.90
CA VAL A 185 -19.00 4.61 9.37
C VAL A 185 -19.10 4.50 10.89
N CYS A 186 -18.37 3.54 11.49
CA CYS A 186 -18.57 3.14 12.87
C CYS A 186 -17.67 3.84 13.89
N GLU A 187 -16.45 4.27 13.47
CA GLU A 187 -15.47 4.82 14.41
C GLU A 187 -15.26 6.32 14.21
N TRP A 188 -15.22 6.78 12.95
CA TRP A 188 -14.83 8.16 12.62
C TRP A 188 -16.01 9.07 12.32
N GLY A 189 -17.25 8.56 12.37
CA GLY A 189 -18.47 9.36 12.18
C GLY A 189 -18.53 10.07 10.83
N MET A 190 -18.00 9.44 9.77
CA MET A 190 -17.89 10.03 8.43
C MET A 190 -19.08 9.73 7.52
N SER A 191 -20.09 8.97 7.99
CA SER A 191 -21.34 8.75 7.27
C SER A 191 -22.35 9.86 7.62
N GLU A 192 -22.95 10.47 6.60
CA GLU A 192 -23.96 11.50 6.80
C GLU A 192 -25.26 10.93 7.38
N LYS A 193 -25.63 9.70 6.98
CA LYS A 193 -26.85 9.03 7.48
C LYS A 193 -26.71 8.53 8.91
N MET A 194 -25.50 8.09 9.29
CA MET A 194 -25.24 7.58 10.64
C MET A 194 -24.88 8.70 11.62
N GLY A 195 -24.46 9.86 11.13
CA GLY A 195 -24.04 11.01 11.94
C GLY A 195 -22.66 10.80 12.61
N PRO A 196 -22.22 11.78 13.41
CA PRO A 196 -20.93 11.75 14.11
C PRO A 196 -21.03 10.92 15.41
N LEU A 197 -21.37 9.66 15.29
CA LEU A 197 -21.55 8.72 16.39
C LEU A 197 -20.60 7.53 16.20
N THR A 198 -20.26 6.85 17.29
CA THR A 198 -19.51 5.60 17.26
C THR A 198 -20.43 4.42 17.48
N TYR A 199 -20.27 3.37 16.68
CA TYR A 199 -21.03 2.13 16.73
C TYR A 199 -20.09 0.94 16.90
N GLY A 200 -20.28 0.16 17.95
CA GLY A 200 -19.43 -0.99 18.28
C GLY A 200 -18.76 -0.84 19.63
N SER A 201 -18.47 -1.94 20.29
CA SER A 201 -17.60 -1.96 21.46
C SER A 201 -16.16 -1.75 21.00
N LYS A 202 -15.41 -0.85 21.66
CA LYS A 202 -13.95 -0.94 21.63
C LYS A 202 -13.62 -2.36 22.10
N GLU A 203 -12.89 -3.13 21.31
CA GLU A 203 -12.22 -4.32 21.79
C GLU A 203 -11.25 -3.86 22.89
N GLU A 204 -11.69 -3.79 24.11
CA GLU A 204 -10.78 -3.83 25.25
C GLU A 204 -10.08 -5.18 25.13
N GLN A 205 -8.76 -5.15 24.97
CA GLN A 205 -7.91 -6.33 25.01
C GLN A 205 -8.16 -7.01 26.37
N VAL A 206 -9.10 -7.94 26.39
CA VAL A 206 -9.39 -8.73 27.58
C VAL A 206 -8.31 -9.78 27.71
N PHE A 207 -7.36 -9.47 28.57
CA PHE A 207 -6.44 -10.42 29.13
C PHE A 207 -7.25 -11.44 29.96
N LEU A 208 -7.26 -12.71 29.52
CA LEU A 208 -7.75 -13.90 30.22
C LEU A 208 -9.27 -14.10 30.40
N GLY A 209 -9.83 -14.94 29.56
CA GLY A 209 -10.80 -15.96 30.04
C GLY A 209 -12.25 -15.53 30.24
N LYS A 210 -12.82 -14.62 29.42
CA LYS A 210 -14.28 -14.40 29.40
C LYS A 210 -14.84 -14.63 28.01
N ASP A 211 -15.98 -15.33 27.98
CA ASP A 211 -16.74 -15.70 26.79
C ASP A 211 -16.94 -14.56 25.79
N PHE A 212 -16.65 -14.85 24.52
CA PHE A 212 -16.85 -13.99 23.38
C PHE A 212 -18.35 -13.84 23.01
N SER A 213 -19.11 -13.19 23.85
CA SER A 213 -20.36 -12.59 23.40
C SER A 213 -20.10 -11.11 23.12
N SER A 214 -19.72 -10.77 21.87
CA SER A 214 -19.74 -9.38 21.42
C SER A 214 -21.19 -8.90 21.44
N GLN A 215 -21.64 -8.34 22.56
CA GLN A 215 -22.95 -7.71 22.63
C GLN A 215 -22.94 -6.52 21.67
N LYS A 216 -23.74 -6.62 20.61
CA LYS A 216 -24.02 -5.50 19.73
C LYS A 216 -24.62 -4.37 20.57
N ASN A 217 -23.94 -3.24 20.66
CA ASN A 217 -24.43 -2.06 21.39
C ASN A 217 -25.43 -1.22 20.59
N PHE A 218 -26.04 -1.78 19.54
CA PHE A 218 -26.98 -1.10 18.66
C PHE A 218 -28.06 -2.08 18.13
N SER A 219 -29.20 -1.52 17.70
CA SER A 219 -30.33 -2.27 17.20
C SER A 219 -30.07 -2.95 15.85
N ASP A 220 -30.89 -3.96 15.51
CA ASP A 220 -30.81 -4.60 14.18
C ASP A 220 -31.08 -3.63 13.02
N GLN A 221 -31.90 -2.60 13.25
CA GLN A 221 -32.15 -1.56 12.29
C GLN A 221 -30.87 -0.72 12.04
N THR A 222 -30.15 -0.37 13.09
CA THR A 222 -28.85 0.31 13.01
C THR A 222 -27.82 -0.57 12.32
N ALA A 223 -27.79 -1.87 12.60
CA ALA A 223 -26.91 -2.82 11.90
C ALA A 223 -27.13 -2.81 10.39
N LYS A 224 -28.40 -2.86 9.96
CA LYS A 224 -28.74 -2.78 8.52
C LYS A 224 -28.30 -1.47 7.87
N LEU A 225 -28.43 -0.35 8.57
CA LEU A 225 -27.96 0.95 8.07
C LEU A 225 -26.44 0.99 7.96
N ILE A 226 -25.72 0.45 8.94
CA ILE A 226 -24.24 0.31 8.87
C ILE A 226 -23.85 -0.50 7.64
N ASP A 227 -24.46 -1.67 7.42
CA ASP A 227 -24.15 -2.52 6.28
C ASP A 227 -24.43 -1.80 4.93
N GLN A 228 -25.53 -1.04 4.86
CA GLN A 228 -25.87 -0.23 3.68
C GLN A 228 -24.84 0.87 3.43
N GLU A 229 -24.44 1.61 4.47
CA GLU A 229 -23.46 2.70 4.34
C GLU A 229 -22.07 2.17 3.97
N VAL A 230 -21.62 1.06 4.59
CA VAL A 230 -20.36 0.39 4.22
C VAL A 230 -20.39 -0.03 2.76
N LYS A 231 -21.48 -0.69 2.32
CA LYS A 231 -21.67 -1.07 0.92
C LYS A 231 -21.63 0.15 -0.01
N THR A 232 -22.30 1.24 0.35
CA THR A 232 -22.33 2.48 -0.45
C THR A 232 -20.94 3.07 -0.62
N LEU A 233 -20.12 3.09 0.45
CA LEU A 233 -18.76 3.60 0.39
C LEU A 233 -17.85 2.75 -0.51
N VAL A 234 -17.88 1.43 -0.33
CA VAL A 234 -17.07 0.51 -1.13
C VAL A 234 -17.47 0.56 -2.61
N MET A 235 -18.79 0.53 -2.90
CA MET A 235 -19.29 0.64 -4.28
C MET A 235 -18.97 1.99 -4.89
N GLY A 236 -19.03 3.09 -4.13
CA GLY A 236 -18.59 4.39 -4.61
C GLY A 236 -17.11 4.43 -5.01
N GLY A 237 -16.25 3.73 -4.26
CA GLY A 237 -14.85 3.53 -4.63
C GLY A 237 -14.70 2.71 -5.91
N TYR A 238 -15.44 1.61 -6.02
CA TYR A 238 -15.47 0.74 -7.20
C TYR A 238 -15.93 1.50 -8.47
N ASP A 239 -17.05 2.22 -8.39
CA ASP A 239 -17.60 2.98 -9.51
C ASP A 239 -16.62 4.06 -9.98
N ARG A 240 -15.98 4.76 -9.04
CA ARG A 240 -14.97 5.78 -9.33
C ARG A 240 -13.73 5.20 -10.01
N ALA A 241 -13.22 4.06 -9.51
CA ALA A 241 -12.11 3.36 -10.13
C ALA A 241 -12.47 2.90 -11.55
N THR A 242 -13.65 2.33 -11.74
CA THR A 242 -14.17 1.86 -13.03
C THR A 242 -14.23 3.02 -14.04
N GLU A 243 -14.81 4.16 -13.66
CA GLU A 243 -14.91 5.34 -14.51
C GLU A 243 -13.53 5.85 -14.95
N LEU A 244 -12.58 5.95 -14.00
CA LEU A 244 -11.22 6.41 -14.28
C LEU A 244 -10.49 5.46 -15.22
N LEU A 245 -10.59 4.15 -14.99
CA LEU A 245 -9.89 3.15 -15.80
C LEU A 245 -10.50 3.03 -17.19
N GLN A 246 -11.83 3.09 -17.34
CA GLN A 246 -12.49 3.09 -18.65
C GLN A 246 -12.10 4.31 -19.50
N LYS A 247 -12.06 5.50 -18.90
CA LYS A 247 -11.63 6.73 -19.58
C LYS A 247 -10.17 6.69 -20.02
N ASN A 248 -9.34 5.96 -19.30
CA ASN A 248 -7.89 5.88 -19.52
C ASN A 248 -7.42 4.48 -19.93
N ARG A 249 -8.29 3.71 -20.62
CA ARG A 249 -8.02 2.31 -20.93
C ARG A 249 -6.71 2.10 -21.70
N ALA A 250 -6.39 2.96 -22.66
CA ALA A 250 -5.14 2.86 -23.43
C ALA A 250 -3.89 3.02 -22.53
N ILE A 251 -3.98 3.90 -21.52
CA ILE A 251 -2.89 4.09 -20.55
C ILE A 251 -2.77 2.85 -19.67
N LEU A 252 -3.89 2.27 -19.23
CA LEU A 252 -3.91 1.03 -18.46
C LEU A 252 -3.24 -0.13 -19.23
N GLU A 253 -3.57 -0.27 -20.50
CA GLU A 253 -2.97 -1.28 -21.39
C GLU A 253 -1.46 -1.07 -21.54
N ASN A 254 -1.00 0.18 -21.75
CA ASN A 254 0.41 0.51 -21.85
C ASN A 254 1.18 0.23 -20.54
N LEU A 255 0.61 0.58 -19.39
CA LEU A 255 1.20 0.28 -18.08
C LEU A 255 1.30 -1.23 -17.85
N SER A 256 0.25 -1.97 -18.16
CA SER A 256 0.23 -3.44 -18.02
C SER A 256 1.27 -4.10 -18.93
N GLN A 257 1.40 -3.63 -20.18
CA GLN A 257 2.41 -4.13 -21.10
C GLN A 257 3.83 -3.82 -20.62
N ALA A 258 4.09 -2.59 -20.13
CA ALA A 258 5.37 -2.22 -19.58
C ALA A 258 5.75 -3.06 -18.34
N LEU A 259 4.76 -3.41 -17.49
CA LEU A 259 4.98 -4.32 -16.36
C LEU A 259 5.29 -5.74 -16.82
N LEU A 260 4.65 -6.23 -17.88
CA LEU A 260 4.96 -7.55 -18.44
C LEU A 260 6.37 -7.63 -18.99
N GLU A 261 6.89 -6.54 -19.58
CA GLU A 261 8.22 -6.46 -20.18
C GLU A 261 9.33 -6.23 -19.15
N ARG A 262 9.09 -5.34 -18.17
CA ARG A 262 10.13 -4.86 -17.23
C ARG A 262 9.98 -5.43 -15.82
N GLU A 263 8.85 -6.06 -15.51
CA GLU A 263 8.46 -6.65 -14.24
C GLU A 263 8.33 -5.64 -13.08
N THR A 264 9.00 -4.50 -13.16
CA THR A 264 8.95 -3.43 -12.14
C THR A 264 9.03 -2.07 -12.83
N LEU A 265 8.22 -1.11 -12.37
CA LEU A 265 8.22 0.29 -12.80
C LEU A 265 8.35 1.19 -11.57
N ASN A 266 9.22 2.19 -11.65
CA ASN A 266 9.31 3.23 -10.65
C ASN A 266 8.33 4.38 -10.93
N ALA A 267 8.20 5.31 -9.98
CA ALA A 267 7.28 6.44 -10.10
C ALA A 267 7.48 7.31 -11.36
N VAL A 268 8.73 7.49 -11.79
CA VAL A 268 9.07 8.31 -12.96
C VAL A 268 8.64 7.61 -14.25
N GLU A 269 8.89 6.30 -14.36
CA GLU A 269 8.48 5.49 -15.52
C GLU A 269 6.96 5.45 -15.66
N VAL A 270 6.24 5.21 -14.55
CA VAL A 270 4.76 5.24 -14.55
C VAL A 270 4.25 6.61 -14.99
N LYS A 271 4.82 7.70 -14.46
CA LYS A 271 4.44 9.07 -14.84
C LYS A 271 4.71 9.38 -16.32
N ASN A 272 5.82 8.88 -16.87
CA ASN A 272 6.13 9.04 -18.29
C ASN A 272 5.13 8.30 -19.18
N ILE A 273 4.78 7.05 -18.85
CA ILE A 273 3.77 6.28 -19.58
C ILE A 273 2.40 6.98 -19.55
N ILE A 274 1.99 7.50 -18.40
CA ILE A 274 0.73 8.27 -18.26
C ILE A 274 0.77 9.54 -19.13
N ALA A 275 1.91 10.20 -19.25
CA ALA A 275 2.10 11.39 -20.06
C ALA A 275 2.29 11.10 -21.57
N GLY A 276 2.30 9.84 -21.99
CA GLY A 276 2.52 9.42 -23.39
C GLY A 276 3.97 9.64 -23.88
N LYS A 277 4.94 9.53 -22.99
CA LYS A 277 6.37 9.74 -23.26
C LYS A 277 7.13 8.41 -23.19
#